data_b33610041c04f538bef33382f42fd6dd
#
_entry.id   b33610041c04f538bef33382f42fd6dd
#
_cell.length_a   1.000
_cell.length_b   1.000
_cell.length_c   1.000
_cell.angle_alpha   90.00
_cell.angle_beta   90.00
_cell.angle_gamma   90.00
#
_symmetry.space_group_name_H-M   'P 1'
#
loop_
_entity.id
_entity.type
_entity.pdbx_description
1 polymer ?
#
loop_
_entity_poly.entity_id
_entity_poly.type
_entity_poly.pdbx_seq_one_letter_code
_entity_poly.pdbx_strand_id
1 'polypeptide(L)'
;MTTRNRAIGFLALCLFLRISGTAVAQPPPPPPFPPVVAPPQNPITEQKRILGKLLFWDEQLSSDNTVACGSCHRPGFGGADPRIARNAKSDAILNTPDDVLGSPGTIRSDSTNKYLRDAAFGLLPQITGRAANPNITAMFSPDLFWDGRARTTFLNPQTGVVSIPNGGGLESQAVGPILSSVEMGHDARSWAE
;
A
#
# COMPACT_ATOMS: atom_id res chain seq x y z
N MET A 1 14.67 17.15 87.55
CA MET A 1 14.77 16.03 86.57
C MET A 1 14.68 16.61 85.17
N THR A 2 15.81 16.78 84.54
CA THR A 2 15.95 17.46 83.23
C THR A 2 16.34 16.40 82.16
N THR A 3 15.39 16.09 81.30
CA THR A 3 15.64 15.20 80.12
C THR A 3 16.13 15.99 78.96
N ARG A 4 17.37 15.72 78.55
CA ARG A 4 18.02 16.31 77.33
C ARG A 4 17.62 15.47 76.11
N ASN A 5 16.80 16.03 75.23
CA ASN A 5 16.58 15.47 73.88
C ASN A 5 17.79 15.70 72.96
N ARG A 6 18.42 14.64 72.53
CA ARG A 6 19.45 14.66 71.48
C ARG A 6 18.78 14.50 70.10
N ALA A 7 18.77 15.53 69.30
CA ALA A 7 18.40 15.47 67.90
C ALA A 7 19.58 14.88 67.11
N ILE A 8 19.32 13.70 66.49
CA ILE A 8 20.24 13.06 65.56
C ILE A 8 19.92 13.61 64.16
N GLY A 9 20.80 14.48 63.66
CA GLY A 9 20.68 14.98 62.30
C GLY A 9 21.17 13.93 61.28
N PHE A 10 20.26 13.41 60.45
CA PHE A 10 20.61 12.59 59.28
C PHE A 10 21.09 13.51 58.16
N LEU A 11 22.37 13.48 57.85
CA LEU A 11 22.96 14.10 56.67
C LEU A 11 22.73 13.18 55.48
N ALA A 12 21.73 13.44 54.64
CA ALA A 12 21.53 12.74 53.40
C ALA A 12 22.56 13.19 52.35
N LEU A 13 23.56 12.37 52.11
CA LEU A 13 24.55 12.58 51.07
C LEU A 13 23.95 12.14 49.73
N CYS A 14 23.38 13.09 48.93
CA CYS A 14 22.93 12.84 47.56
C CYS A 14 24.12 12.65 46.64
N LEU A 15 24.47 11.43 46.35
CA LEU A 15 25.47 11.06 45.37
C LEU A 15 24.85 11.23 43.95
N PHE A 16 25.17 12.36 43.27
CA PHE A 16 24.80 12.56 41.87
C PHE A 16 25.69 11.68 40.99
N LEU A 17 25.19 10.51 40.57
CA LEU A 17 25.77 9.68 39.51
C LEU A 17 25.63 10.49 38.20
N ARG A 18 26.70 11.07 37.71
CA ARG A 18 26.75 11.58 36.34
C ARG A 18 26.83 10.39 35.37
N ILE A 19 25.69 10.00 34.81
CA ILE A 19 25.65 9.07 33.68
C ILE A 19 26.15 9.83 32.46
N SER A 20 27.42 9.66 32.12
CA SER A 20 27.98 10.12 30.84
C SER A 20 27.41 9.26 29.74
N GLY A 21 26.20 9.59 29.24
CA GLY A 21 25.65 8.98 28.06
C GLY A 21 26.54 9.33 26.86
N THR A 22 27.17 8.33 26.26
CA THR A 22 27.78 8.49 24.95
C THR A 22 26.66 8.83 23.96
N ALA A 23 26.66 10.07 23.46
CA ALA A 23 25.76 10.47 22.39
C ALA A 23 26.10 9.60 21.17
N VAL A 24 25.22 8.66 20.84
CA VAL A 24 25.31 7.93 19.58
C VAL A 24 25.04 8.96 18.48
N ALA A 25 26.05 9.22 17.65
CA ALA A 25 25.88 10.12 16.52
C ALA A 25 24.75 9.59 15.63
N GLN A 26 23.71 10.41 15.40
CA GLN A 26 22.66 10.08 14.46
C GLN A 26 23.28 9.89 13.06
N PRO A 27 22.92 8.83 12.32
CA PRO A 27 23.37 8.69 10.95
C PRO A 27 22.94 9.92 10.14
N PRO A 28 23.73 10.36 9.16
CA PRO A 28 23.35 11.47 8.30
C PRO A 28 21.99 11.17 7.63
N PRO A 29 21.17 12.20 7.38
CA PRO A 29 19.90 12.01 6.68
C PRO A 29 20.18 11.38 5.31
N PRO A 30 19.29 10.49 4.84
CA PRO A 30 19.44 9.90 3.51
C PRO A 30 19.46 11.01 2.46
N PRO A 31 20.16 10.82 1.33
CA PRO A 31 20.14 11.80 0.25
C PRO A 31 18.71 12.00 -0.26
N PRO A 32 18.35 13.21 -0.72
CA PRO A 32 17.03 13.46 -1.28
C PRO A 32 16.81 12.58 -2.50
N PHE A 33 15.55 12.19 -2.73
CA PHE A 33 15.18 11.44 -3.94
C PHE A 33 15.55 12.27 -5.19
N PRO A 34 15.97 11.62 -6.29
CA PRO A 34 16.19 12.31 -7.55
C PRO A 34 14.87 12.93 -8.06
N PRO A 35 14.94 13.96 -8.94
CA PRO A 35 13.74 14.47 -9.59
C PRO A 35 13.00 13.37 -10.34
N VAL A 36 11.66 13.38 -10.26
CA VAL A 36 10.81 12.45 -11.01
C VAL A 36 10.85 12.83 -12.50
N VAL A 37 11.20 11.87 -13.33
CA VAL A 37 11.18 12.04 -14.79
C VAL A 37 9.89 11.42 -15.33
N ALA A 38 8.93 12.29 -15.70
CA ALA A 38 7.70 11.83 -16.34
C ALA A 38 7.92 11.58 -17.86
N PRO A 39 7.22 10.60 -18.46
CA PRO A 39 7.28 10.39 -19.89
C PRO A 39 6.75 11.62 -20.64
N PRO A 40 7.36 12.04 -21.77
CA PRO A 40 6.91 13.21 -22.54
C PRO A 40 5.44 13.14 -22.98
N GLN A 41 4.93 11.93 -23.21
CA GLN A 41 3.52 11.69 -23.60
C GLN A 41 2.54 11.90 -22.45
N ASN A 42 3.02 11.85 -21.20
CA ASN A 42 2.21 12.06 -20.00
C ASN A 42 2.92 12.97 -18.98
N PRO A 43 3.16 14.25 -19.32
CA PRO A 43 3.85 15.17 -18.41
C PRO A 43 3.03 15.40 -17.14
N ILE A 44 3.73 15.58 -16.02
CA ILE A 44 3.12 15.95 -14.74
C ILE A 44 2.63 17.40 -14.82
N THR A 45 1.34 17.61 -14.56
CA THR A 45 0.73 18.93 -14.41
C THR A 45 0.04 19.03 -13.06
N GLU A 46 -0.21 20.26 -12.58
CA GLU A 46 -0.92 20.47 -11.32
C GLU A 46 -2.34 19.88 -11.36
N GLN A 47 -3.03 19.99 -12.48
CA GLN A 47 -4.36 19.41 -12.67
C GLN A 47 -4.35 17.89 -12.56
N LYS A 48 -3.36 17.22 -13.19
CA LYS A 48 -3.17 15.76 -13.07
C LYS A 48 -2.81 15.35 -11.65
N ARG A 49 -1.98 16.15 -10.97
CA ARG A 49 -1.61 15.89 -9.57
C ARG A 49 -2.83 15.93 -8.65
N ILE A 50 -3.69 16.92 -8.82
CA ILE A 50 -4.95 17.04 -8.05
C ILE A 50 -5.89 15.89 -8.39
N LEU A 51 -6.13 15.62 -9.67
CA LEU A 51 -6.99 14.53 -10.12
C LEU A 51 -6.49 13.18 -9.61
N GLY A 52 -5.19 12.89 -9.76
CA GLY A 52 -4.60 11.65 -9.28
C GLY A 52 -4.74 11.45 -7.78
N LYS A 53 -4.63 12.55 -7.00
CA LYS A 53 -4.88 12.50 -5.55
C LYS A 53 -6.34 12.18 -5.23
N LEU A 54 -7.30 12.74 -5.96
CA LEU A 54 -8.72 12.43 -5.79
C LEU A 54 -8.99 10.97 -6.12
N LEU A 55 -8.57 10.51 -7.30
CA LEU A 55 -8.77 9.13 -7.75
C LEU A 55 -8.11 8.10 -6.84
N PHE A 56 -6.95 8.42 -6.26
CA PHE A 56 -6.24 7.50 -5.34
C PHE A 56 -7.06 7.16 -4.08
N TRP A 57 -7.95 8.06 -3.66
CA TRP A 57 -8.82 7.90 -2.48
C TRP A 57 -10.28 7.64 -2.81
N ASP A 58 -10.62 7.54 -4.10
CA ASP A 58 -11.98 7.38 -4.56
C ASP A 58 -12.40 5.91 -4.55
N GLU A 59 -13.26 5.54 -3.61
CA GLU A 59 -13.81 4.18 -3.49
C GLU A 59 -14.82 3.86 -4.61
N GLN A 60 -15.38 4.88 -5.27
CA GLN A 60 -16.31 4.69 -6.40
C GLN A 60 -15.62 4.09 -7.63
N LEU A 61 -14.30 4.04 -7.64
CA LEU A 61 -13.55 3.32 -8.67
C LEU A 61 -13.69 1.79 -8.56
N SER A 62 -14.09 1.27 -7.41
CA SER A 62 -14.38 -0.16 -7.26
C SER A 62 -15.84 -0.50 -7.55
N SER A 63 -16.09 -1.71 -7.99
CA SER A 63 -17.42 -2.18 -8.40
C SER A 63 -18.45 -2.20 -7.27
N ASP A 64 -18.00 -2.30 -6.03
CA ASP A 64 -18.83 -2.30 -4.82
C ASP A 64 -18.71 -0.99 -4.01
N ASN A 65 -17.98 0.02 -4.52
CA ASN A 65 -17.72 1.31 -3.89
C ASN A 65 -17.09 1.23 -2.49
N THR A 66 -16.22 0.23 -2.26
CA THR A 66 -15.59 0.00 -0.94
C THR A 66 -14.08 0.05 -0.96
N VAL A 67 -13.45 0.04 -2.14
CA VAL A 67 -12.00 -0.08 -2.29
C VAL A 67 -11.46 1.05 -3.16
N ALA A 68 -10.55 1.85 -2.61
CA ALA A 68 -9.72 2.78 -3.35
C ALA A 68 -8.27 2.27 -3.42
N CYS A 69 -7.42 2.89 -4.24
CA CYS A 69 -5.97 2.59 -4.24
C CYS A 69 -5.38 2.74 -2.82
N GLY A 70 -5.74 3.82 -2.11
CA GLY A 70 -5.32 4.11 -0.74
C GLY A 70 -5.82 3.12 0.31
N SER A 71 -6.80 2.27 0.00
CA SER A 71 -7.26 1.20 0.91
C SER A 71 -6.16 0.15 1.15
N CYS A 72 -5.37 -0.15 0.10
CA CYS A 72 -4.25 -1.10 0.15
C CYS A 72 -2.89 -0.41 0.21
N HIS A 73 -2.72 0.74 -0.46
CA HIS A 73 -1.46 1.49 -0.48
C HIS A 73 -1.45 2.59 0.57
N ARG A 74 -1.11 2.24 1.81
CA ARG A 74 -1.21 3.15 2.97
C ARG A 74 0.06 3.97 3.16
N PRO A 75 -0.01 5.33 3.11
CA PRO A 75 1.19 6.18 3.20
C PRO A 75 2.03 5.98 4.46
N GLY A 76 1.40 5.74 5.62
CA GLY A 76 2.09 5.48 6.88
C GLY A 76 2.94 4.19 6.90
N PHE A 77 2.80 3.34 5.88
CA PHE A 77 3.53 2.09 5.71
C PHE A 77 4.32 2.05 4.40
N GLY A 78 4.78 3.21 3.93
CA GLY A 78 5.52 3.31 2.68
C GLY A 78 4.69 3.01 1.43
N GLY A 79 3.36 3.05 1.53
CA GLY A 79 2.44 2.66 0.46
C GLY A 79 2.23 1.15 0.34
N ALA A 80 2.60 0.37 1.36
CA ALA A 80 2.27 -1.05 1.47
C ALA A 80 0.98 -1.27 2.29
N ASP A 81 0.41 -2.47 2.20
CA ASP A 81 -0.71 -2.89 3.05
C ASP A 81 -0.19 -3.55 4.34
N PRO A 82 -0.43 -2.95 5.52
CA PRO A 82 -0.02 -3.54 6.79
C PRO A 82 -0.98 -4.61 7.31
N ARG A 83 -2.13 -4.82 6.68
CA ARG A 83 -3.14 -5.76 7.16
C ARG A 83 -2.68 -7.20 6.98
N ILE A 84 -2.96 -8.03 7.98
CA ILE A 84 -2.68 -9.47 7.92
C ILE A 84 -3.97 -10.16 7.44
N ALA A 85 -4.06 -10.38 6.13
CA ALA A 85 -5.15 -11.12 5.49
C ALA A 85 -4.59 -12.31 4.72
N ARG A 86 -5.32 -13.43 4.69
CA ARG A 86 -4.87 -14.67 4.06
C ARG A 86 -5.71 -15.01 2.85
N ASN A 87 -5.03 -15.37 1.78
CA ASN A 87 -5.62 -15.98 0.60
C ASN A 87 -5.41 -17.49 0.65
N ALA A 88 -6.49 -18.24 0.55
CA ALA A 88 -6.52 -19.69 0.65
C ALA A 88 -6.00 -20.43 -0.60
N LYS A 89 -5.47 -19.69 -1.58
CA LYS A 89 -4.95 -20.27 -2.83
C LYS A 89 -5.95 -21.22 -3.52
N SER A 90 -5.43 -22.30 -4.10
CA SER A 90 -6.18 -23.22 -4.96
C SER A 90 -7.08 -24.19 -4.21
N ASP A 91 -6.79 -24.49 -2.95
CA ASP A 91 -7.60 -25.41 -2.16
C ASP A 91 -8.88 -24.77 -1.57
N ALA A 92 -8.94 -23.44 -1.60
CA ALA A 92 -10.02 -22.61 -1.05
C ALA A 92 -10.29 -22.85 0.46
N ILE A 93 -9.29 -23.36 1.19
CA ILE A 93 -9.37 -23.68 2.63
C ILE A 93 -8.41 -22.76 3.38
N LEU A 94 -8.94 -21.89 4.24
CA LEU A 94 -8.13 -20.99 5.07
C LEU A 94 -7.45 -21.74 6.20
N ASN A 95 -6.29 -21.25 6.60
CA ASN A 95 -5.41 -21.75 7.65
C ASN A 95 -4.71 -23.07 7.28
N THR A 96 -4.39 -23.24 6.01
CA THR A 96 -3.56 -24.32 5.47
C THR A 96 -2.14 -23.83 5.14
N PRO A 97 -1.15 -24.74 4.95
CA PRO A 97 0.24 -24.35 4.71
C PRO A 97 0.50 -23.59 3.41
N ASP A 98 -0.39 -23.66 2.42
CA ASP A 98 -0.26 -22.97 1.14
C ASP A 98 -0.85 -21.55 1.15
N ASP A 99 -1.53 -21.13 2.25
CA ASP A 99 -2.01 -19.78 2.42
C ASP A 99 -0.90 -18.74 2.24
N VAL A 100 -1.23 -17.65 1.57
CA VAL A 100 -0.34 -16.51 1.42
C VAL A 100 -0.95 -15.24 1.99
N LEU A 101 -0.11 -14.27 2.34
CA LEU A 101 -0.59 -12.95 2.72
C LEU A 101 -1.04 -12.18 1.49
N GLY A 102 -2.20 -11.55 1.60
CA GLY A 102 -2.80 -10.71 0.58
C GLY A 102 -3.43 -9.45 1.15
N SER A 103 -3.99 -8.64 0.29
CA SER A 103 -4.76 -7.45 0.64
C SER A 103 -6.25 -7.69 0.42
N PRO A 104 -7.14 -7.22 1.32
CA PRO A 104 -8.58 -7.27 1.06
C PRO A 104 -8.96 -6.39 -0.13
N GLY A 105 -9.69 -6.97 -1.07
CA GLY A 105 -10.28 -6.31 -2.22
C GLY A 105 -11.81 -6.24 -2.14
N THR A 106 -12.49 -6.41 -3.30
CA THR A 106 -13.95 -6.37 -3.40
C THR A 106 -14.61 -7.70 -3.05
N ILE A 107 -15.91 -7.68 -2.77
CA ILE A 107 -16.73 -8.89 -2.71
C ILE A 107 -16.86 -9.44 -4.12
N ARG A 108 -16.72 -10.76 -4.29
CA ARG A 108 -16.88 -11.39 -5.59
C ARG A 108 -18.22 -11.06 -6.21
N SER A 109 -18.22 -10.65 -7.49
CA SER A 109 -19.42 -10.30 -8.24
C SER A 109 -19.32 -10.84 -9.66
N ASP A 110 -20.47 -11.16 -10.27
CA ASP A 110 -20.57 -11.59 -11.67
C ASP A 110 -20.38 -10.42 -12.66
N SER A 111 -20.43 -10.72 -13.95
CA SER A 111 -20.31 -9.72 -15.03
C SER A 111 -21.45 -8.68 -15.06
N THR A 112 -22.48 -8.83 -14.26
CA THR A 112 -23.56 -7.84 -14.06
C THR A 112 -23.45 -7.12 -12.70
N ASN A 113 -22.30 -7.27 -12.04
CA ASN A 113 -21.99 -6.74 -10.72
C ASN A 113 -22.95 -7.20 -9.60
N LYS A 114 -23.47 -8.41 -9.70
CA LYS A 114 -24.23 -9.06 -8.62
C LYS A 114 -23.33 -9.94 -7.80
N TYR A 115 -23.44 -9.84 -6.48
CA TYR A 115 -22.62 -10.61 -5.57
C TYR A 115 -22.75 -12.12 -5.77
N LEU A 116 -21.63 -12.79 -5.85
CA LEU A 116 -21.50 -14.23 -5.89
C LEU A 116 -20.85 -14.74 -4.60
N ARG A 117 -21.30 -15.90 -4.14
CA ARG A 117 -20.66 -16.56 -3.01
C ARG A 117 -19.32 -17.16 -3.46
N ASP A 118 -18.23 -16.67 -2.90
CA ASP A 118 -16.91 -17.24 -3.09
C ASP A 118 -16.71 -18.51 -2.26
N ALA A 119 -15.90 -19.46 -2.75
CA ALA A 119 -15.65 -20.73 -2.07
C ALA A 119 -14.91 -20.58 -0.74
N ALA A 120 -13.89 -19.67 -0.70
CA ALA A 120 -13.07 -19.44 0.48
C ALA A 120 -13.65 -18.33 1.36
N PHE A 121 -14.15 -17.24 0.76
CA PHE A 121 -14.52 -16.00 1.46
C PHE A 121 -16.04 -15.83 1.65
N GLY A 122 -16.85 -16.64 1.01
CA GLY A 122 -18.31 -16.51 1.09
C GLY A 122 -18.80 -15.21 0.45
N LEU A 123 -19.43 -14.34 1.24
CA LEU A 123 -19.85 -12.98 0.88
C LEU A 123 -19.01 -11.91 1.59
N LEU A 124 -17.78 -12.26 1.98
CA LEU A 124 -16.81 -11.31 2.51
C LEU A 124 -15.89 -10.81 1.38
N PRO A 125 -15.16 -9.72 1.56
CA PRO A 125 -14.16 -9.28 0.62
C PRO A 125 -13.14 -10.37 0.30
N GLN A 126 -12.85 -10.54 -0.99
CA GLN A 126 -11.81 -11.45 -1.44
C GLN A 126 -10.44 -10.96 -0.97
N ILE A 127 -9.49 -11.86 -0.82
CA ILE A 127 -8.12 -11.51 -0.50
C ILE A 127 -7.25 -11.77 -1.74
N THR A 128 -6.45 -10.80 -2.12
CA THR A 128 -5.53 -10.90 -3.26
C THR A 128 -4.47 -11.98 -3.02
N GLY A 129 -3.91 -12.53 -4.08
CA GLY A 129 -2.87 -13.56 -3.98
C GLY A 129 -1.50 -13.06 -3.50
N ARG A 130 -1.36 -11.76 -3.25
CA ARG A 130 -0.17 -11.08 -2.68
C ARG A 130 -0.61 -9.80 -2.00
N ALA A 131 0.03 -9.46 -0.88
CA ALA A 131 -0.17 -8.16 -0.25
C ALA A 131 0.34 -7.03 -1.16
N ALA A 132 -0.31 -5.86 -1.09
CA ALA A 132 0.12 -4.69 -1.82
C ALA A 132 1.53 -4.27 -1.36
N ASN A 133 2.44 -4.17 -2.32
CA ASN A 133 3.81 -3.73 -2.08
C ASN A 133 3.92 -2.21 -1.95
N PRO A 134 5.04 -1.68 -1.40
CA PRO A 134 5.30 -0.25 -1.36
C PRO A 134 5.22 0.41 -2.74
N ASN A 135 4.53 1.55 -2.84
CA ASN A 135 4.37 2.29 -4.11
C ASN A 135 5.06 3.66 -4.12
N ILE A 136 5.59 4.15 -2.99
CA ILE A 136 6.15 5.52 -2.89
C ILE A 136 7.35 5.72 -3.82
N THR A 137 8.15 4.67 -4.06
CA THR A 137 9.33 4.73 -4.93
C THR A 137 9.10 4.13 -6.33
N ALA A 138 7.89 3.70 -6.65
CA ALA A 138 7.57 3.02 -7.89
C ALA A 138 7.90 3.85 -9.15
N MET A 139 7.82 5.18 -9.05
CA MET A 139 8.16 6.12 -10.13
C MET A 139 9.61 6.09 -10.60
N PHE A 140 10.51 5.46 -9.83
CA PHE A 140 11.93 5.34 -10.18
C PHE A 140 12.29 4.01 -10.83
N SER A 141 11.32 3.10 -10.99
CA SER A 141 11.50 1.81 -11.64
C SER A 141 10.93 1.82 -13.06
N PRO A 142 11.67 1.34 -14.07
CA PRO A 142 11.16 1.31 -15.43
C PRO A 142 9.99 0.33 -15.60
N ASP A 143 10.11 -0.89 -15.07
CA ASP A 143 9.06 -1.89 -15.01
C ASP A 143 8.70 -2.12 -13.53
N LEU A 144 7.43 -2.44 -13.23
CA LEU A 144 6.97 -2.67 -11.88
C LEU A 144 6.66 -4.15 -11.62
N PHE A 145 6.64 -4.49 -10.31
CA PHE A 145 6.66 -5.84 -9.77
C PHE A 145 7.98 -6.59 -10.00
N TRP A 146 8.20 -7.64 -9.20
CA TRP A 146 9.40 -8.47 -9.29
C TRP A 146 9.54 -9.20 -10.63
N ASP A 147 8.43 -9.44 -11.34
CA ASP A 147 8.35 -10.09 -12.65
C ASP A 147 8.28 -9.08 -13.81
N GLY A 148 8.29 -7.78 -13.52
CA GLY A 148 8.26 -6.73 -14.52
C GLY A 148 6.99 -6.70 -15.39
N ARG A 149 5.87 -7.27 -14.91
CA ARG A 149 4.64 -7.38 -15.73
C ARG A 149 3.97 -6.05 -16.02
N ALA A 150 4.11 -5.04 -15.16
CA ALA A 150 3.71 -3.67 -15.49
C ALA A 150 4.88 -2.98 -16.19
N ARG A 151 4.83 -3.01 -17.52
CA ARG A 151 5.93 -2.65 -18.41
C ARG A 151 6.12 -1.15 -18.53
N THR A 152 7.36 -0.75 -18.79
CA THR A 152 7.73 0.61 -19.18
C THR A 152 6.99 1.10 -20.43
N THR A 153 6.57 0.20 -21.32
CA THR A 153 5.70 0.51 -22.45
C THR A 153 4.24 0.42 -22.01
N PHE A 154 3.55 1.57 -22.01
CA PHE A 154 2.13 1.61 -21.68
C PHE A 154 1.26 1.48 -22.94
N LEU A 155 0.35 0.51 -22.89
CA LEU A 155 -0.69 0.31 -23.90
C LEU A 155 -2.00 0.92 -23.39
N ASN A 156 -2.69 1.66 -24.26
CA ASN A 156 -4.05 2.08 -23.97
C ASN A 156 -4.94 0.85 -23.73
N PRO A 157 -5.57 0.71 -22.55
CA PRO A 157 -6.27 -0.52 -22.20
C PRO A 157 -7.54 -0.79 -23.01
N GLN A 158 -8.09 0.24 -23.71
CA GLN A 158 -9.26 0.07 -24.58
C GLN A 158 -8.87 -0.33 -26.00
N THR A 159 -7.76 0.20 -26.51
CA THR A 159 -7.40 0.05 -27.92
C THR A 159 -6.22 -0.90 -28.14
N GLY A 160 -5.44 -1.21 -27.10
CA GLY A 160 -4.20 -1.98 -27.20
C GLY A 160 -3.04 -1.24 -27.90
N VAL A 161 -3.23 0.02 -28.26
CA VAL A 161 -2.20 0.82 -28.95
C VAL A 161 -1.20 1.38 -27.95
N VAL A 162 0.09 1.41 -28.33
CA VAL A 162 1.15 2.03 -27.52
C VAL A 162 0.87 3.53 -27.36
N SER A 163 0.66 3.96 -26.11
CA SER A 163 0.47 5.37 -25.77
C SER A 163 1.75 5.99 -25.19
N ILE A 164 2.53 5.21 -24.44
CA ILE A 164 3.82 5.63 -23.91
C ILE A 164 4.84 4.53 -24.23
N PRO A 165 5.81 4.77 -25.11
CA PRO A 165 6.77 3.75 -25.50
C PRO A 165 7.78 3.42 -24.39
N ASN A 166 8.13 4.40 -23.53
CA ASN A 166 9.05 4.22 -22.41
C ASN A 166 8.67 5.12 -21.23
N GLY A 167 8.88 4.62 -20.01
CA GLY A 167 8.61 5.36 -18.76
C GLY A 167 7.16 5.27 -18.26
N GLY A 168 6.33 4.43 -18.90
CA GLY A 168 4.91 4.26 -18.55
C GLY A 168 4.63 3.11 -17.59
N GLY A 169 5.60 2.69 -16.77
CA GLY A 169 5.41 1.58 -15.82
C GLY A 169 4.31 1.84 -14.78
N LEU A 170 4.21 3.07 -14.28
CA LEU A 170 3.14 3.45 -13.35
C LEU A 170 1.77 3.47 -14.04
N GLU A 171 1.68 3.98 -15.25
CA GLU A 171 0.45 3.96 -16.05
C GLU A 171 0.02 2.52 -16.33
N SER A 172 0.97 1.66 -16.72
CA SER A 172 0.72 0.24 -16.94
C SER A 172 0.17 -0.46 -15.67
N GLN A 173 0.65 -0.08 -14.49
CA GLN A 173 0.17 -0.62 -13.22
C GLN A 173 -1.18 -0.04 -12.83
N ALA A 174 -1.36 1.28 -12.94
CA ALA A 174 -2.52 1.98 -12.38
C ALA A 174 -3.85 1.54 -13.01
N VAL A 175 -3.84 1.04 -14.24
CA VAL A 175 -5.04 0.57 -14.94
C VAL A 175 -5.43 -0.87 -14.58
N GLY A 176 -4.54 -1.65 -13.99
CA GLY A 176 -4.79 -3.07 -13.69
C GLY A 176 -5.81 -3.32 -12.58
N PRO A 177 -5.65 -2.73 -11.38
CA PRO A 177 -6.51 -3.01 -10.22
C PRO A 177 -7.99 -2.76 -10.45
N ILE A 178 -8.34 -1.72 -11.22
CA ILE A 178 -9.72 -1.35 -11.52
C ILE A 178 -10.46 -2.47 -12.28
N LEU A 179 -9.76 -3.22 -13.11
CA LEU A 179 -10.31 -4.34 -13.88
C LEU A 179 -10.17 -5.70 -13.17
N SER A 180 -9.42 -5.76 -12.08
CA SER A 180 -9.21 -6.99 -11.34
C SER A 180 -10.43 -7.34 -10.49
N SER A 181 -11.08 -8.47 -10.78
CA SER A 181 -12.28 -8.93 -10.05
C SER A 181 -12.01 -9.31 -8.58
N VAL A 182 -10.74 -9.35 -8.18
CA VAL A 182 -10.35 -9.58 -6.78
C VAL A 182 -9.99 -8.27 -6.08
N GLU A 183 -9.44 -7.28 -6.81
CA GLU A 183 -8.95 -6.04 -6.21
C GLU A 183 -10.04 -4.96 -6.15
N MET A 184 -10.55 -4.52 -7.30
CA MET A 184 -11.48 -3.40 -7.39
C MET A 184 -12.63 -3.63 -8.38
N GLY A 185 -12.57 -4.65 -9.24
CA GLY A 185 -13.53 -4.94 -10.28
C GLY A 185 -14.60 -5.97 -9.89
N HIS A 186 -15.37 -6.34 -10.86
CA HIS A 186 -16.25 -7.54 -10.90
C HIS A 186 -15.79 -8.45 -12.04
N ASP A 187 -16.33 -9.63 -12.17
CA ASP A 187 -15.99 -10.55 -13.26
C ASP A 187 -16.26 -9.88 -14.62
N ALA A 188 -15.26 -9.95 -15.51
CA ALA A 188 -15.29 -9.38 -16.86
C ALA A 188 -15.51 -7.86 -16.96
N ARG A 189 -15.21 -7.10 -15.91
CA ARG A 189 -15.21 -5.62 -15.96
C ARG A 189 -14.30 -5.11 -17.07
N SER A 190 -14.77 -4.12 -17.81
CA SER A 190 -14.05 -3.48 -18.91
C SER A 190 -13.87 -1.98 -18.71
N TRP A 191 -13.00 -1.36 -19.50
CA TRP A 191 -12.84 0.11 -19.52
C TRP A 191 -13.96 0.85 -20.25
N ALA A 192 -14.95 0.15 -20.79
CA ALA A 192 -16.12 0.75 -21.45
C ALA A 192 -17.24 1.09 -20.46
N GLU A 193 -17.14 0.60 -19.24
CA GLU A 193 -18.06 0.87 -18.12
C GLU A 193 -17.62 2.09 -17.34
#